data_dc13f06402f0dcad85754e6de3d3ebbc
#
_entry.id   dc13f06402f0dcad85754e6de3d3ebbc
#
_cell.length_a   1.000
_cell.length_b   1.000
_cell.length_c   1.000
_cell.angle_alpha   90.00
_cell.angle_beta   90.00
_cell.angle_gamma   90.00
#
_symmetry.space_group_name_H-M   'P 1'
#
loop_
_entity.id
_entity.type
_entity.pdbx_description
1 polymer ?
#
loop_
_entity_poly.entity_id
_entity_poly.type
_entity_poly.pdbx_seq_one_letter_code
_entity_poly.pdbx_strand_id
1 'polypeptide(L)'
;MKLDNIFENKVYAGVLGKIIGVYLGRPFEGWPYDKIIKELGPIYYYVNDKLNVPMHVTDDDLNGTFAFIKAFEDFNFDKNITSEQIGQTWLNYCLENQAVLAWAGKGLLTEESAYLNLKQGITAPDSGSIKINGKIIAEQIGAQIFIDGWGMIAGGDPDFASDLAKKAGSVSHDGELSLIHI
;
A
#
# COMPACT_ATOMS: atom_id res chain seq x y z
N MET A 1 2.43 26.06 11.03
CA MET A 1 0.97 25.89 10.95
C MET A 1 0.56 25.01 12.13
N LYS A 2 -0.28 25.48 13.07
CA LYS A 2 -0.83 24.58 14.09
C LYS A 2 -1.83 23.69 13.37
N LEU A 3 -1.58 22.37 13.33
CA LEU A 3 -2.57 21.41 12.87
C LEU A 3 -3.83 21.59 13.73
N ASP A 4 -4.99 21.58 13.08
CA ASP A 4 -6.25 21.54 13.77
C ASP A 4 -6.32 20.20 14.52
N ASN A 5 -6.61 20.20 15.80
CA ASN A 5 -6.76 18.99 16.62
C ASN A 5 -7.78 18.01 16.01
N ILE A 6 -8.74 18.51 15.22
CA ILE A 6 -9.74 17.68 14.54
C ILE A 6 -9.07 16.88 13.41
N PHE A 7 -8.21 17.50 12.63
CA PHE A 7 -7.50 16.81 11.54
C PHE A 7 -6.52 15.76 12.09
N GLU A 8 -5.73 16.12 13.10
CA GLU A 8 -4.82 15.20 13.77
C GLU A 8 -5.54 13.97 14.33
N ASN A 9 -6.67 14.17 15.00
CA ASN A 9 -7.49 13.07 15.51
C ASN A 9 -8.07 12.18 14.38
N LYS A 10 -8.44 12.75 13.24
CA LYS A 10 -8.92 11.98 12.07
C LYS A 10 -7.80 11.12 11.48
N VAL A 11 -6.61 11.68 11.31
CA VAL A 11 -5.44 10.92 10.83
C VAL A 11 -5.09 9.80 11.81
N TYR A 12 -5.04 10.11 13.10
CA TYR A 12 -4.81 9.10 14.16
C TYR A 12 -5.84 7.97 14.09
N ALA A 13 -7.12 8.31 13.98
CA ALA A 13 -8.20 7.31 13.87
C ALA A 13 -8.09 6.48 12.59
N GLY A 14 -7.71 7.09 11.47
CA GLY A 14 -7.48 6.39 10.19
C GLY A 14 -6.33 5.39 10.28
N VAL A 15 -5.19 5.81 10.82
CA VAL A 15 -4.02 4.94 11.04
C VAL A 15 -4.37 3.79 11.99
N LEU A 16 -5.01 4.11 13.12
CA LEU A 16 -5.41 3.09 14.09
C LEU A 16 -6.42 2.10 13.48
N GLY A 17 -7.40 2.60 12.72
CA GLY A 17 -8.39 1.77 12.03
C GLY A 17 -7.75 0.81 11.03
N LYS A 18 -6.77 1.27 10.25
CA LYS A 18 -6.01 0.42 9.34
C LYS A 18 -5.24 -0.68 10.08
N ILE A 19 -4.51 -0.32 11.13
CA ILE A 19 -3.77 -1.28 11.96
C ILE A 19 -4.70 -2.35 12.55
N ILE A 20 -5.83 -1.92 13.12
CA ILE A 20 -6.84 -2.84 13.69
C ILE A 20 -7.38 -3.76 12.59
N GLY A 21 -7.77 -3.21 11.44
CA GLY A 21 -8.35 -3.97 10.32
C GLY A 21 -7.39 -5.03 9.81
N VAL A 22 -6.14 -4.67 9.58
CA VAL A 22 -5.10 -5.59 9.11
C VAL A 22 -4.91 -6.73 10.09
N TYR A 23 -4.62 -6.46 11.35
CA TYR A 23 -4.37 -7.52 12.34
C TYR A 23 -5.62 -8.33 12.70
N LEU A 24 -6.82 -7.77 12.51
CA LEU A 24 -8.06 -8.50 12.67
C LEU A 24 -8.26 -9.53 11.54
N GLY A 25 -7.98 -9.15 10.30
CA GLY A 25 -8.18 -9.98 9.11
C GLY A 25 -7.05 -10.96 8.81
N ARG A 26 -5.82 -10.59 9.12
CA ARG A 26 -4.60 -11.32 8.78
C ARG A 26 -4.60 -12.82 9.13
N PRO A 27 -5.10 -13.28 10.29
CA PRO A 27 -5.03 -14.70 10.68
C PRO A 27 -5.78 -15.67 9.76
N PHE A 28 -6.74 -15.18 8.99
CA PHE A 28 -7.56 -15.99 8.08
C PHE A 28 -7.60 -15.43 6.65
N GLU A 29 -6.62 -14.61 6.32
CA GLU A 29 -6.44 -14.11 4.95
C GLU A 29 -6.42 -15.27 3.94
N GLY A 30 -7.10 -15.08 2.82
CA GLY A 30 -7.23 -16.09 1.76
C GLY A 30 -8.19 -17.25 2.10
N TRP A 31 -8.83 -17.26 3.28
CA TRP A 31 -9.81 -18.28 3.59
C TRP A 31 -11.15 -17.98 2.89
N PRO A 32 -11.80 -19.02 2.32
CA PRO A 32 -13.20 -18.88 1.87
C PRO A 32 -14.12 -18.52 3.02
N TYR A 33 -15.15 -17.70 2.74
CA TYR A 33 -16.13 -17.25 3.74
C TYR A 33 -16.73 -18.40 4.54
N ASP A 34 -17.17 -19.47 3.86
CA ASP A 34 -17.77 -20.64 4.52
C ASP A 34 -16.82 -21.31 5.52
N LYS A 35 -15.51 -21.33 5.23
CA LYS A 35 -14.51 -21.84 6.15
C LYS A 35 -14.40 -20.95 7.37
N ILE A 36 -14.36 -19.63 7.19
CA ILE A 36 -14.29 -18.68 8.30
C ILE A 36 -15.50 -18.89 9.24
N ILE A 37 -16.70 -18.89 8.69
CA ILE A 37 -17.92 -19.06 9.51
C ILE A 37 -17.96 -20.43 10.21
N LYS A 38 -17.55 -21.48 9.53
CA LYS A 38 -17.55 -22.85 10.09
C LYS A 38 -16.56 -23.01 11.25
N GLU A 39 -15.36 -22.47 11.09
CA GLU A 39 -14.26 -22.70 12.05
C GLU A 39 -14.18 -21.63 13.14
N LEU A 40 -14.49 -20.39 12.79
CA LEU A 40 -14.32 -19.24 13.68
C LEU A 40 -15.65 -18.63 14.13
N GLY A 41 -16.72 -18.76 13.34
CA GLY A 41 -17.97 -18.05 13.53
C GLY A 41 -17.87 -16.58 13.11
N PRO A 42 -18.83 -15.72 13.49
CA PRO A 42 -18.75 -14.27 13.29
C PRO A 42 -17.54 -13.69 14.03
N ILE A 43 -16.74 -12.89 13.33
CA ILE A 43 -15.52 -12.29 13.87
C ILE A 43 -15.84 -10.93 14.47
N TYR A 44 -15.66 -10.78 15.77
CA TYR A 44 -15.85 -9.51 16.52
C TYR A 44 -14.58 -9.06 17.25
N TYR A 45 -13.57 -9.90 17.29
CA TYR A 45 -12.29 -9.64 17.96
C TYR A 45 -11.18 -10.51 17.39
N TYR A 46 -9.95 -10.26 17.79
CA TYR A 46 -8.78 -11.00 17.32
C TYR A 46 -8.90 -12.51 17.63
N VAL A 47 -8.57 -13.32 16.63
CA VAL A 47 -8.67 -14.81 16.70
C VAL A 47 -7.31 -15.50 16.75
N ASN A 48 -6.25 -14.71 16.91
CA ASN A 48 -4.86 -15.19 16.89
C ASN A 48 -4.60 -16.34 17.89
N ASP A 49 -5.06 -16.18 19.12
CA ASP A 49 -4.91 -17.24 20.16
C ASP A 49 -5.65 -18.52 19.76
N LYS A 50 -6.86 -18.39 19.19
CA LYS A 50 -7.65 -19.55 18.74
C LYS A 50 -6.98 -20.30 17.61
N LEU A 51 -6.27 -19.61 16.74
CA LEU A 51 -5.54 -20.17 15.59
C LEU A 51 -4.09 -20.51 15.90
N ASN A 52 -3.61 -20.16 17.09
CA ASN A 52 -2.22 -20.33 17.51
C ASN A 52 -1.23 -19.66 16.53
N VAL A 53 -1.54 -18.43 16.11
CA VAL A 53 -0.70 -17.61 15.25
C VAL A 53 -0.29 -16.32 15.96
N PRO A 54 0.88 -15.76 15.66
CA PRO A 54 1.32 -14.51 16.29
C PRO A 54 0.40 -13.34 15.96
N MET A 55 0.20 -12.43 16.92
CA MET A 55 -0.56 -11.19 16.73
C MET A 55 0.18 -10.25 15.80
N HIS A 56 1.47 -10.07 16.02
CA HIS A 56 2.29 -9.10 15.29
C HIS A 56 3.12 -9.81 14.24
N VAL A 57 2.83 -9.54 12.99
CA VAL A 57 3.58 -10.01 11.82
C VAL A 57 3.84 -8.83 10.89
N THR A 58 4.87 -8.96 10.09
CA THR A 58 5.10 -8.00 8.99
C THR A 58 3.97 -8.13 7.98
N ASP A 59 3.43 -7.01 7.56
CA ASP A 59 2.27 -6.94 6.68
C ASP A 59 2.48 -5.86 5.62
N ASP A 60 2.19 -6.18 4.38
CA ASP A 60 2.40 -5.29 3.24
C ASP A 60 1.43 -4.11 3.22
N ASP A 61 0.18 -4.29 3.63
CA ASP A 61 -0.80 -3.21 3.78
C ASP A 61 -0.31 -2.08 4.67
N LEU A 62 0.38 -2.43 5.76
CA LEU A 62 0.95 -1.46 6.69
C LEU A 62 2.28 -0.91 6.17
N ASN A 63 3.18 -1.80 5.77
CA ASN A 63 4.52 -1.39 5.37
C ASN A 63 4.52 -0.57 4.07
N GLY A 64 3.74 -0.98 3.07
CA GLY A 64 3.61 -0.22 1.82
C GLY A 64 3.03 1.17 2.08
N THR A 65 1.92 1.24 2.81
CA THR A 65 1.28 2.52 3.14
C THR A 65 2.24 3.50 3.82
N PHE A 66 2.95 3.06 4.87
CA PHE A 66 3.77 3.99 5.66
C PHE A 66 5.19 4.19 5.10
N ALA A 67 5.75 3.22 4.38
CA ALA A 67 7.04 3.40 3.73
C ALA A 67 6.94 4.33 2.52
N PHE A 68 5.89 4.22 1.73
CA PHE A 68 5.78 4.99 0.48
C PHE A 68 5.51 6.47 0.70
N ILE A 69 4.71 6.85 1.71
CA ILE A 69 4.49 8.27 2.03
C ILE A 69 5.74 8.96 2.55
N LYS A 70 6.80 8.20 2.91
CA LYS A 70 8.11 8.76 3.26
C LYS A 70 8.68 9.61 2.13
N ALA A 71 8.30 9.35 0.89
CA ALA A 71 8.64 10.17 -0.25
C ALA A 71 8.26 11.64 -0.05
N PHE A 72 7.11 11.90 0.56
CA PHE A 72 6.64 13.27 0.77
C PHE A 72 7.56 14.04 1.74
N GLU A 73 8.11 13.36 2.76
CA GLU A 73 9.13 13.95 3.64
C GLU A 73 10.48 14.10 2.92
N ASP A 74 10.95 13.08 2.21
CA ASP A 74 12.24 13.07 1.53
C ASP A 74 12.35 14.17 0.46
N PHE A 75 11.22 14.55 -0.13
CA PHE A 75 11.12 15.63 -1.10
C PHE A 75 10.55 16.93 -0.50
N ASN A 76 10.79 17.19 0.79
CA ASN A 76 10.46 18.42 1.50
C ASN A 76 8.99 18.84 1.44
N PHE A 77 8.08 17.87 1.48
CA PHE A 77 6.62 18.09 1.45
C PHE A 77 6.16 18.86 0.19
N ASP A 78 6.85 18.63 -0.93
CA ASP A 78 6.47 19.23 -2.20
C ASP A 78 5.14 18.66 -2.70
N LYS A 79 4.14 19.53 -2.83
CA LYS A 79 2.82 19.16 -3.36
C LYS A 79 2.86 18.71 -4.82
N ASN A 80 3.91 19.05 -5.54
CA ASN A 80 4.11 18.65 -6.94
C ASN A 80 4.99 17.40 -7.06
N ILE A 81 5.16 16.64 -5.98
CA ILE A 81 5.92 15.37 -6.01
C ILE A 81 5.52 14.52 -7.21
N THR A 82 6.49 13.89 -7.86
CA THR A 82 6.28 13.08 -9.06
C THR A 82 6.31 11.58 -8.75
N SER A 83 5.72 10.77 -9.65
CA SER A 83 5.83 9.30 -9.56
C SER A 83 7.27 8.83 -9.56
N GLU A 84 8.17 9.47 -10.32
CA GLU A 84 9.59 9.17 -10.34
C GLU A 84 10.25 9.37 -8.96
N GLN A 85 9.93 10.49 -8.29
CA GLN A 85 10.42 10.76 -6.93
C GLN A 85 9.90 9.74 -5.92
N ILE A 86 8.63 9.35 -6.02
CA ILE A 86 8.07 8.30 -5.18
C ILE A 86 8.75 6.95 -5.46
N GLY A 87 8.99 6.61 -6.72
CA GLY A 87 9.75 5.42 -7.12
C GLY A 87 11.18 5.42 -6.57
N GLN A 88 11.85 6.57 -6.49
CA GLN A 88 13.16 6.69 -5.86
C GLN A 88 13.11 6.33 -4.37
N THR A 89 12.04 6.71 -3.68
CA THR A 89 11.82 6.33 -2.27
C THR A 89 11.72 4.81 -2.09
N TRP A 90 11.08 4.11 -3.04
CA TRP A 90 11.08 2.64 -3.02
C TRP A 90 12.50 2.06 -3.04
N LEU A 91 13.37 2.59 -3.89
CA LEU A 91 14.78 2.16 -3.94
C LEU A 91 15.54 2.45 -2.64
N ASN A 92 15.16 3.50 -1.93
CA ASN A 92 15.82 3.89 -0.68
C ASN A 92 15.39 3.05 0.53
N TYR A 93 14.13 2.58 0.57
CA TYR A 93 13.55 2.00 1.79
C TYR A 93 13.03 0.57 1.63
N CYS A 94 12.70 0.10 0.43
CA CYS A 94 12.28 -1.28 0.24
C CYS A 94 13.46 -2.24 0.34
N LEU A 95 13.27 -3.29 1.12
CA LEU A 95 14.23 -4.37 1.28
C LEU A 95 13.73 -5.63 0.59
N GLU A 96 14.57 -6.25 -0.24
CA GLU A 96 14.23 -7.49 -0.94
C GLU A 96 13.85 -8.60 0.05
N ASN A 97 12.79 -9.34 -0.27
CA ASN A 97 12.24 -10.42 0.53
C ASN A 97 11.74 -9.98 1.92
N GLN A 98 11.43 -8.71 2.11
CA GLN A 98 10.90 -8.18 3.37
C GLN A 98 9.74 -7.21 3.11
N ALA A 99 8.88 -7.09 4.11
CA ALA A 99 7.75 -6.14 4.11
C ALA A 99 6.92 -6.26 2.82
N VAL A 100 6.72 -5.17 2.10
CA VAL A 100 5.96 -5.13 0.84
C VAL A 100 6.53 -6.06 -0.25
N LEU A 101 7.81 -6.42 -0.16
CA LEU A 101 8.47 -7.36 -1.08
C LEU A 101 8.61 -8.78 -0.49
N ALA A 102 8.00 -9.07 0.68
CA ALA A 102 8.11 -10.38 1.32
C ALA A 102 7.34 -11.48 0.60
N TRP A 103 6.27 -11.13 -0.07
CA TRP A 103 5.41 -12.02 -0.83
C TRP A 103 5.87 -12.22 -2.27
N ALA A 104 6.91 -11.52 -2.64
CA ALA A 104 7.41 -11.44 -3.98
C ALA A 104 7.92 -12.80 -4.47
N GLY A 105 7.21 -13.37 -5.42
CA GLY A 105 7.79 -14.37 -6.32
C GLY A 105 8.34 -13.64 -7.54
N LYS A 106 9.60 -13.83 -7.85
CA LYS A 106 10.34 -13.11 -8.91
C LYS A 106 9.51 -12.86 -10.17
N GLY A 107 9.07 -11.59 -10.37
CA GLY A 107 8.30 -11.16 -11.54
C GLY A 107 6.86 -11.68 -11.62
N LEU A 108 6.29 -12.14 -10.52
CA LEU A 108 4.89 -12.58 -10.45
C LEU A 108 3.98 -11.54 -9.79
N LEU A 109 4.54 -10.67 -8.97
CA LEU A 109 3.79 -9.60 -8.29
C LEU A 109 4.15 -8.23 -8.86
N THR A 110 3.18 -7.35 -8.82
CA THR A 110 3.26 -5.99 -9.34
C THR A 110 4.37 -5.19 -8.66
N GLU A 111 4.41 -5.22 -7.33
CA GLU A 111 5.37 -4.46 -6.52
C GLU A 111 6.80 -4.90 -6.77
N GLU A 112 7.04 -6.21 -6.84
CA GLU A 112 8.37 -6.73 -7.14
C GLU A 112 8.79 -6.39 -8.56
N SER A 113 7.89 -6.55 -9.53
CA SER A 113 8.17 -6.23 -10.93
C SER A 113 8.56 -4.76 -11.08
N ALA A 114 7.79 -3.86 -10.46
CA ALA A 114 8.11 -2.43 -10.44
C ALA A 114 9.45 -2.14 -9.75
N TYR A 115 9.70 -2.74 -8.61
CA TYR A 115 10.96 -2.57 -7.87
C TYR A 115 12.18 -3.05 -8.69
N LEU A 116 12.07 -4.19 -9.37
CA LEU A 116 13.14 -4.68 -10.24
C LEU A 116 13.37 -3.75 -11.44
N ASN A 117 12.30 -3.20 -12.02
CA ASN A 117 12.38 -2.21 -13.09
C ASN A 117 13.08 -0.93 -12.61
N LEU A 118 12.71 -0.42 -11.44
CA LEU A 118 13.37 0.74 -10.81
C LEU A 118 14.87 0.48 -10.60
N LYS A 119 15.24 -0.70 -10.12
CA LYS A 119 16.67 -1.11 -9.97
C LYS A 119 17.43 -1.16 -11.30
N GLN A 120 16.73 -1.42 -12.40
CA GLN A 120 17.31 -1.40 -13.74
C GLN A 120 17.32 -0.02 -14.39
N GLY A 121 16.87 1.03 -13.66
CA GLY A 121 16.82 2.40 -14.14
C GLY A 121 15.56 2.73 -14.98
N ILE A 122 14.55 1.88 -14.97
CA ILE A 122 13.24 2.17 -15.55
C ILE A 122 12.43 2.93 -14.49
N THR A 123 12.32 4.25 -14.64
CA THR A 123 11.68 5.11 -13.66
C THR A 123 10.14 5.05 -13.74
N ALA A 124 9.47 5.42 -12.65
CA ALA A 124 8.02 5.56 -12.66
C ALA A 124 7.57 6.76 -13.53
N PRO A 125 6.45 6.66 -14.23
CA PRO A 125 5.44 5.59 -14.18
C PRO A 125 5.75 4.36 -15.06
N ASP A 126 6.79 4.38 -15.90
CA ASP A 126 7.10 3.25 -16.79
C ASP A 126 7.39 1.96 -16.01
N SER A 127 7.96 2.05 -14.80
CA SER A 127 8.25 0.90 -13.94
C SER A 127 7.03 0.03 -13.63
N GLY A 128 5.84 0.64 -13.50
CA GLY A 128 4.57 -0.03 -13.23
C GLY A 128 3.72 -0.31 -14.47
N SER A 129 4.13 0.17 -15.65
CA SER A 129 3.27 0.23 -16.82
C SER A 129 2.89 -1.13 -17.41
N ILE A 130 1.70 -1.22 -17.99
CA ILE A 130 1.24 -2.37 -18.80
C ILE A 130 2.22 -2.64 -19.94
N LYS A 131 2.80 -1.60 -20.53
CA LYS A 131 3.76 -1.70 -21.63
C LYS A 131 4.99 -2.51 -21.25
N ILE A 132 5.47 -2.38 -20.03
CA ILE A 132 6.68 -3.07 -19.53
C ILE A 132 6.33 -4.42 -18.91
N ASN A 133 5.30 -4.45 -18.05
CA ASN A 133 5.00 -5.60 -17.21
C ASN A 133 3.89 -6.51 -17.76
N GLY A 134 3.14 -6.05 -18.75
CA GLY A 134 1.93 -6.71 -19.21
C GLY A 134 0.74 -6.49 -18.29
N LYS A 135 -0.48 -6.67 -18.83
CA LYS A 135 -1.73 -6.33 -18.14
C LYS A 135 -1.92 -7.10 -16.83
N ILE A 136 -1.63 -8.41 -16.82
CA ILE A 136 -1.85 -9.28 -15.66
C ILE A 136 -1.03 -8.83 -14.44
N ILE A 137 0.18 -8.36 -14.67
CA ILE A 137 1.05 -7.86 -13.59
C ILE A 137 0.64 -6.44 -13.20
N ALA A 138 0.47 -5.55 -14.16
CA ALA A 138 0.23 -4.14 -13.87
C ALA A 138 -1.14 -3.87 -13.23
N GLU A 139 -2.15 -4.73 -13.41
CA GLU A 139 -3.51 -4.54 -12.90
C GLU A 139 -3.83 -5.36 -11.64
N GLN A 140 -2.85 -5.67 -10.79
CA GLN A 140 -3.11 -6.29 -9.49
C GLN A 140 -3.62 -5.26 -8.48
N ILE A 141 -4.03 -5.72 -7.29
CA ILE A 141 -4.77 -4.90 -6.30
C ILE A 141 -3.88 -3.96 -5.46
N GLY A 142 -2.57 -4.16 -5.44
CA GLY A 142 -1.66 -3.52 -4.49
C GLY A 142 -1.79 -2.00 -4.39
N ALA A 143 -2.05 -1.29 -5.49
CA ALA A 143 -2.23 0.17 -5.43
C ALA A 143 -3.32 0.57 -4.41
N GLN A 144 -4.45 -0.14 -4.38
CA GLN A 144 -5.57 0.17 -3.49
C GLN A 144 -5.23 -0.01 -2.01
N ILE A 145 -4.35 -0.95 -1.68
CA ILE A 145 -3.98 -1.22 -0.27
C ILE A 145 -2.90 -0.28 0.26
N PHE A 146 -2.19 0.46 -0.62
CA PHE A 146 -1.06 1.32 -0.22
C PHE A 146 -1.37 2.82 -0.25
N ILE A 147 -2.51 3.26 -0.79
CA ILE A 147 -2.78 4.69 -1.01
C ILE A 147 -3.41 5.41 0.17
N ASP A 148 -3.86 4.73 1.20
CA ASP A 148 -4.52 5.34 2.37
C ASP A 148 -3.69 6.47 2.99
N GLY A 149 -2.38 6.26 3.10
CA GLY A 149 -1.47 7.26 3.64
C GLY A 149 -1.48 8.56 2.85
N TRP A 150 -1.55 8.47 1.54
CA TRP A 150 -1.61 9.63 0.64
C TRP A 150 -2.91 10.42 0.81
N GLY A 151 -4.04 9.71 0.97
CA GLY A 151 -5.31 10.35 1.33
C GLY A 151 -5.27 11.06 2.68
N MET A 152 -4.63 10.45 3.68
CA MET A 152 -4.50 11.03 5.02
C MET A 152 -3.68 12.33 5.03
N ILE A 153 -2.60 12.42 4.26
CA ILE A 153 -1.75 13.63 4.21
C ILE A 153 -2.34 14.76 3.35
N ALA A 154 -3.36 14.48 2.55
CA ALA A 154 -3.96 15.48 1.66
C ALA A 154 -4.80 16.54 2.39
N GLY A 155 -5.02 16.41 3.70
CA GLY A 155 -5.64 17.44 4.53
C GLY A 155 -7.12 17.69 4.28
N GLY A 156 -7.82 16.73 3.64
CA GLY A 156 -9.23 16.85 3.29
C GLY A 156 -9.49 17.50 1.92
N ASP A 157 -8.47 17.69 1.13
CA ASP A 157 -8.54 18.12 -0.26
C ASP A 157 -8.65 16.87 -1.17
N PRO A 158 -9.82 16.57 -1.76
CA PRO A 158 -10.04 15.34 -2.54
C PRO A 158 -9.29 15.36 -3.86
N ASP A 159 -9.11 16.51 -4.50
CA ASP A 159 -8.40 16.61 -5.77
C ASP A 159 -6.91 16.35 -5.56
N PHE A 160 -6.36 16.92 -4.49
CA PHE A 160 -4.98 16.67 -4.09
C PHE A 160 -4.76 15.22 -3.65
N ALA A 161 -5.69 14.64 -2.89
CA ALA A 161 -5.64 13.23 -2.51
C ALA A 161 -5.61 12.30 -3.73
N SER A 162 -6.48 12.55 -4.70
CA SER A 162 -6.55 11.79 -5.95
C SER A 162 -5.27 11.92 -6.79
N ASP A 163 -4.72 13.13 -6.92
CA ASP A 163 -3.46 13.36 -7.63
C ASP A 163 -2.29 12.61 -6.99
N LEU A 164 -2.16 12.69 -5.67
CA LEU A 164 -1.13 11.97 -4.93
C LEU A 164 -1.29 10.45 -5.05
N ALA A 165 -2.49 9.93 -4.86
CA ALA A 165 -2.79 8.51 -4.96
C ALA A 165 -2.48 7.95 -6.35
N LYS A 166 -2.86 8.69 -7.40
CA LYS A 166 -2.54 8.34 -8.79
C LYS A 166 -1.04 8.30 -9.06
N LYS A 167 -0.31 9.30 -8.59
CA LYS A 167 1.16 9.33 -8.72
C LYS A 167 1.83 8.19 -7.97
N ALA A 168 1.37 7.90 -6.75
CA ALA A 168 1.89 6.79 -5.95
C ALA A 168 1.54 5.43 -6.56
N GLY A 169 0.30 5.23 -6.97
CA GLY A 169 -0.15 3.99 -7.60
C GLY A 169 0.61 3.70 -8.89
N SER A 170 0.88 4.72 -9.71
CA SER A 170 1.58 4.56 -11.00
C SER A 170 3.06 4.18 -10.87
N VAL A 171 3.64 4.13 -9.67
CA VAL A 171 4.99 3.58 -9.47
C VAL A 171 5.02 2.10 -9.83
N SER A 172 3.98 1.37 -9.48
CA SER A 172 3.91 -0.09 -9.63
C SER A 172 2.75 -0.57 -10.49
N HIS A 173 1.69 0.22 -10.65
CA HIS A 173 0.45 -0.20 -11.27
C HIS A 173 0.06 0.68 -12.46
N ASP A 174 -0.76 0.09 -13.35
CA ASP A 174 -1.32 0.77 -14.52
C ASP A 174 -2.66 0.11 -14.86
N GLY A 175 -3.48 0.79 -15.69
CA GLY A 175 -4.74 0.25 -16.20
C GLY A 175 -5.94 0.48 -15.31
N GLU A 176 -7.07 -0.08 -15.75
CA GLU A 176 -8.39 0.24 -15.17
C GLU A 176 -8.63 -0.41 -13.81
N LEU A 177 -8.16 -1.64 -13.59
CA LEU A 177 -8.44 -2.36 -12.34
C LEU A 177 -7.66 -1.79 -11.15
N SER A 178 -6.49 -1.24 -11.40
CA SER A 178 -5.64 -0.70 -10.33
C SER A 178 -5.87 0.77 -10.05
N LEU A 179 -6.18 1.58 -11.06
CA LEU A 179 -6.17 3.03 -10.95
C LEU A 179 -7.56 3.68 -11.09
N ILE A 180 -8.58 2.96 -11.55
CA ILE A 180 -9.92 3.53 -11.76
C ILE A 180 -10.68 3.79 -10.46
N HIS A 181 -10.30 3.14 -9.39
CA HIS A 181 -10.92 3.25 -8.07
C HIS A 181 -10.13 4.13 -7.09
N ILE A 182 -9.11 4.83 -7.58
CA ILE A 182 -8.28 5.74 -6.78
C ILE A 182 -8.76 7.20 -6.83
#